data_fc5f3ddc6c46119311a97209dc499397
#
_entry.id   fc5f3ddc6c46119311a97209dc499397
#
_cell.length_a   1.000
_cell.length_b   1.000
_cell.length_c   1.000
_cell.angle_alpha   90.00
_cell.angle_beta   90.00
_cell.angle_gamma   90.00
#
_symmetry.space_group_name_H-M   'P 1'
#
loop_
_entity.id
_entity.type
_entity.pdbx_description
1 polymer ?
#
loop_
_entity_poly.entity_id
_entity_poly.type
_entity_poly.pdbx_seq_one_letter_code
_entity_poly.pdbx_strand_id
1 'polypeptide(L)'
;MGIGFAVPSDTALRILPDLLEYGYVRRPWLGIEPIPTVYLKRIGIDVAEGVLIARVVKGASADQAGLLGATKTVKVGNYKIPWGGDIITHINQTKVTTMEDLAQQIETRRSGDVINIKLIRNERELSIKVELFLRPRS
;
A
#
# COMPACT_ATOMS: atom_id res chain seq x y z
N MET A 1 15.66 26.52 11.93
CA MET A 1 14.70 25.97 11.08
C MET A 1 13.94 24.81 11.72
N GLY A 2 12.84 24.54 11.19
CA GLY A 2 11.90 23.67 11.83
C GLY A 2 12.16 22.18 11.81
N ILE A 3 13.34 21.75 11.49
CA ILE A 3 13.62 20.32 11.42
C ILE A 3 13.65 19.64 12.77
N GLY A 4 14.00 20.38 13.80
CA GLY A 4 14.15 19.80 15.12
C GLY A 4 12.88 19.28 15.73
N PHE A 5 11.76 19.55 15.14
CA PHE A 5 10.50 19.16 15.69
C PHE A 5 10.02 17.89 15.03
N ALA A 6 9.75 16.91 15.75
CA ALA A 6 8.95 15.74 15.46
C ALA A 6 9.42 14.79 14.34
N VAL A 7 10.54 15.01 13.66
CA VAL A 7 11.01 14.06 12.64
C VAL A 7 11.92 13.04 13.30
N PRO A 8 11.58 11.73 13.27
CA PRO A 8 12.46 10.70 13.80
C PRO A 8 13.80 10.67 13.06
N SER A 9 14.88 10.35 13.77
CA SER A 9 16.22 10.30 13.19
C SER A 9 16.30 9.43 11.96
N ASP A 10 15.66 8.26 11.98
CA ASP A 10 15.68 7.35 10.86
C ASP A 10 15.02 7.95 9.62
N THR A 11 13.92 8.66 9.80
CA THR A 11 13.25 9.34 8.70
C THR A 11 14.12 10.43 8.11
N ALA A 12 14.78 11.22 8.97
CA ALA A 12 15.67 12.28 8.50
C ALA A 12 16.83 11.71 7.67
N LEU A 13 17.42 10.60 8.11
CA LEU A 13 18.51 9.96 7.37
C LEU A 13 18.07 9.41 6.02
N ARG A 14 16.80 9.04 5.87
CA ARG A 14 16.28 8.51 4.62
C ARG A 14 15.99 9.60 3.60
N ILE A 15 15.46 10.74 4.03
CA ILE A 15 15.04 11.80 3.11
C ILE A 15 16.15 12.78 2.76
N LEU A 16 17.15 12.94 3.63
CA LEU A 16 18.19 13.94 3.44
C LEU A 16 18.95 13.79 2.12
N PRO A 17 19.38 12.57 1.71
CA PRO A 17 20.06 12.43 0.42
C PRO A 17 19.23 12.91 -0.76
N ASP A 18 17.90 12.65 -0.74
CA ASP A 18 17.02 13.11 -1.82
C ASP A 18 16.93 14.62 -1.86
N LEU A 19 16.83 15.27 -0.71
CA LEU A 19 16.77 16.72 -0.64
C LEU A 19 18.05 17.37 -1.17
N LEU A 20 19.21 16.76 -0.86
CA LEU A 20 20.50 17.29 -1.30
C LEU A 20 20.73 17.10 -2.79
N GLU A 21 20.26 16.00 -3.36
CA GLU A 21 20.50 15.68 -4.77
C GLU A 21 19.46 16.26 -5.71
N TYR A 22 18.18 16.18 -5.32
CA TYR A 22 17.07 16.51 -6.20
C TYR A 22 16.28 17.73 -5.79
N GLY A 23 16.52 18.26 -4.60
CA GLY A 23 15.76 19.38 -4.08
C GLY A 23 14.36 19.03 -3.61
N TYR A 24 14.01 17.74 -3.59
CA TYR A 24 12.72 17.25 -3.10
C TYR A 24 12.87 15.78 -2.66
N VAL A 25 11.93 15.33 -1.83
CA VAL A 25 11.93 13.96 -1.34
C VAL A 25 11.29 13.05 -2.38
N ARG A 26 12.03 12.01 -2.80
CA ARG A 26 11.51 10.97 -3.68
C ARG A 26 10.94 9.85 -2.82
N ARG A 27 9.63 9.72 -2.81
CA ARG A 27 8.96 8.72 -1.98
C ARG A 27 8.58 7.50 -2.80
N PRO A 28 8.84 6.29 -2.29
CA PRO A 28 8.38 5.08 -2.96
C PRO A 28 6.86 5.01 -2.94
N TRP A 29 6.30 4.34 -3.92
CA TRP A 29 4.87 4.33 -4.14
C TRP A 29 4.42 2.95 -4.57
N LEU A 30 3.42 2.41 -3.90
CA LEU A 30 2.86 1.13 -4.28
C LEU A 30 1.92 1.26 -5.48
N GLY A 31 1.14 2.33 -5.53
CA GLY A 31 0.25 2.60 -6.66
C GLY A 31 -1.03 1.78 -6.62
N ILE A 32 -1.74 1.83 -5.51
CA ILE A 32 -3.03 1.16 -5.38
C ILE A 32 -4.07 2.12 -4.81
N GLU A 33 -5.34 1.79 -5.03
CA GLU A 33 -6.45 2.42 -4.32
C GLU A 33 -6.88 1.44 -3.23
N PRO A 34 -6.52 1.71 -1.95
CA PRO A 34 -6.76 0.75 -0.87
C PRO A 34 -8.08 1.00 -0.16
N ILE A 35 -8.70 -0.10 0.28
CA ILE A 35 -9.88 -0.03 1.15
C ILE A 35 -9.61 -0.94 2.35
N PRO A 36 -9.36 -0.36 3.55
CA PRO A 36 -9.23 -1.20 4.74
C PRO A 36 -10.51 -2.00 4.98
N THR A 37 -10.36 -3.30 5.19
CA THR A 37 -11.54 -4.18 5.25
C THR A 37 -12.39 -3.95 6.49
N VAL A 38 -11.87 -3.23 7.49
CA VAL A 38 -12.65 -2.86 8.66
C VAL A 38 -13.91 -2.07 8.27
N TYR A 39 -13.83 -1.25 7.23
CA TYR A 39 -14.98 -0.49 6.75
C TYR A 39 -16.03 -1.41 6.13
N LEU A 40 -15.59 -2.46 5.46
CA LEU A 40 -16.48 -3.44 4.85
C LEU A 40 -17.19 -4.27 5.90
N LYS A 41 -16.49 -4.62 6.97
CA LYS A 41 -17.09 -5.37 8.08
C LYS A 41 -18.17 -4.56 8.78
N ARG A 42 -18.00 -3.24 8.87
CA ARG A 42 -19.00 -2.36 9.50
C ARG A 42 -20.33 -2.35 8.75
N ILE A 43 -20.31 -2.60 7.46
CA ILE A 43 -21.55 -2.66 6.66
C ILE A 43 -22.01 -4.10 6.41
N GLY A 44 -21.46 -5.06 7.16
CA GLY A 44 -21.95 -6.44 7.16
C GLY A 44 -21.27 -7.39 6.19
N ILE A 45 -20.17 -6.99 5.57
CA ILE A 45 -19.45 -7.86 4.63
C ILE A 45 -18.48 -8.73 5.41
N ASP A 46 -18.57 -10.06 5.20
CA ASP A 46 -17.62 -10.99 5.77
C ASP A 46 -16.37 -11.04 4.88
N VAL A 47 -15.25 -10.56 5.44
CA VAL A 47 -14.02 -10.45 4.68
C VAL A 47 -12.83 -10.56 5.63
N ALA A 48 -11.71 -11.07 5.12
CA ALA A 48 -10.49 -11.16 5.90
C ALA A 48 -9.99 -9.77 6.32
N GLU A 49 -9.32 -9.72 7.47
CA GLU A 49 -8.75 -8.48 7.96
C GLU A 49 -7.53 -8.08 7.13
N GLY A 50 -7.50 -6.86 6.64
CA GLY A 50 -6.40 -6.36 5.84
C GLY A 50 -6.81 -5.14 5.03
N VAL A 51 -6.17 -4.98 3.87
CA VAL A 51 -6.44 -3.87 2.96
C VAL A 51 -6.78 -4.43 1.59
N LEU A 52 -8.01 -4.21 1.16
CA LEU A 52 -8.48 -4.62 -0.16
C LEU A 52 -7.94 -3.67 -1.22
N ILE A 53 -7.43 -4.22 -2.32
CA ILE A 53 -7.01 -3.40 -3.46
C ILE A 53 -8.21 -3.20 -4.37
N ALA A 54 -8.70 -1.97 -4.44
CA ALA A 54 -9.81 -1.62 -5.33
C ALA A 54 -9.31 -1.44 -6.76
N ARG A 55 -8.16 -0.81 -6.92
CA ARG A 55 -7.56 -0.56 -8.23
C ARG A 55 -6.05 -0.51 -8.12
N VAL A 56 -5.36 -0.98 -9.18
CA VAL A 56 -3.91 -0.88 -9.29
C VAL A 56 -3.59 0.14 -10.38
N VAL A 57 -2.72 1.09 -10.06
CA VAL A 57 -2.32 2.10 -11.03
C VAL A 57 -1.36 1.47 -12.04
N LYS A 58 -1.67 1.60 -13.32
CA LYS A 58 -0.87 1.01 -14.39
C LYS A 58 0.57 1.54 -14.35
N GLY A 59 1.53 0.61 -14.38
CA GLY A 59 2.96 0.94 -14.37
C GLY A 59 3.55 1.17 -13.01
N ALA A 60 2.74 1.23 -11.96
CA ALA A 60 3.24 1.40 -10.60
C ALA A 60 3.84 0.10 -10.05
N SER A 61 4.42 0.18 -8.85
CA SER A 61 5.11 -0.96 -8.24
C SER A 61 4.21 -2.19 -8.10
N ALA A 62 2.99 -2.00 -7.63
CA ALA A 62 2.04 -3.11 -7.46
C ALA A 62 1.67 -3.74 -8.80
N ASP A 63 1.44 -2.92 -9.82
CA ASP A 63 1.10 -3.42 -11.15
C ASP A 63 2.22 -4.29 -11.71
N GLN A 64 3.45 -3.81 -11.63
CA GLN A 64 4.61 -4.54 -12.15
C GLN A 64 4.86 -5.84 -11.40
N ALA A 65 4.51 -5.89 -10.13
CA ALA A 65 4.66 -7.10 -9.31
C ALA A 65 3.54 -8.12 -9.51
N GLY A 66 2.47 -7.73 -10.19
CA GLY A 66 1.35 -8.63 -10.44
C GLY A 66 0.27 -8.63 -9.39
N LEU A 67 0.19 -7.58 -8.57
CA LEU A 67 -0.95 -7.41 -7.67
C LEU A 67 -2.18 -7.06 -8.48
N LEU A 68 -3.34 -7.53 -8.04
CA LEU A 68 -4.59 -7.40 -8.79
C LEU A 68 -5.60 -6.55 -8.03
N GLY A 69 -6.22 -5.62 -8.74
CA GLY A 69 -7.33 -4.85 -8.22
C GLY A 69 -8.66 -5.55 -8.41
N ALA A 70 -9.74 -4.86 -8.03
CA ALA A 70 -11.09 -5.41 -8.12
C ALA A 70 -11.44 -5.79 -9.55
N THR A 71 -12.15 -6.90 -9.70
CA THR A 71 -12.61 -7.41 -10.99
C THR A 71 -14.10 -7.19 -11.20
N LYS A 72 -14.82 -6.81 -10.16
CA LYS A 72 -16.27 -6.61 -10.22
C LYS A 72 -16.71 -5.63 -9.14
N THR A 73 -17.97 -5.26 -9.19
CA THR A 73 -18.60 -4.43 -8.16
C THR A 73 -19.72 -5.23 -7.52
N VAL A 74 -19.76 -5.25 -6.20
CA VAL A 74 -20.80 -5.91 -5.42
C VAL A 74 -21.65 -4.83 -4.77
N LYS A 75 -22.97 -4.97 -4.86
CA LYS A 75 -23.89 -4.01 -4.26
C LYS A 75 -24.34 -4.52 -2.90
N VAL A 76 -24.15 -3.70 -1.86
CA VAL A 76 -24.60 -4.00 -0.50
C VAL A 76 -25.41 -2.80 -0.04
N GLY A 77 -26.74 -2.95 0.04
CA GLY A 77 -27.63 -1.82 0.31
C GLY A 77 -27.46 -0.73 -0.75
N ASN A 78 -27.11 0.47 -0.33
CA ASN A 78 -26.84 1.58 -1.24
C ASN A 78 -25.37 1.71 -1.62
N TYR A 79 -24.52 0.79 -1.15
CA TYR A 79 -23.09 0.84 -1.41
C TYR A 79 -22.72 0.00 -2.62
N LYS A 80 -21.83 0.53 -3.45
CA LYS A 80 -21.19 -0.22 -4.53
C LYS A 80 -19.76 -0.46 -4.11
N ILE A 81 -19.40 -1.73 -3.89
CA ILE A 81 -18.11 -2.12 -3.34
C ILE A 81 -17.26 -2.78 -4.43
N PRO A 82 -16.06 -2.26 -4.72
CA PRO A 82 -15.12 -2.98 -5.59
C PRO A 82 -14.77 -4.31 -4.94
N TRP A 83 -14.79 -5.40 -5.70
CA TRP A 83 -14.60 -6.73 -5.16
C TRP A 83 -13.76 -7.60 -6.08
N GLY A 84 -13.16 -8.64 -5.50
CA GLY A 84 -12.36 -9.60 -6.24
C GLY A 84 -10.88 -9.25 -6.33
N GLY A 85 -10.48 -8.11 -5.80
CA GLY A 85 -9.07 -7.73 -5.74
C GLY A 85 -8.33 -8.43 -4.61
N ASP A 86 -7.01 -8.32 -4.64
CA ASP A 86 -6.17 -8.87 -3.58
C ASP A 86 -6.42 -8.16 -2.25
N ILE A 87 -6.29 -8.89 -1.16
CA ILE A 87 -6.36 -8.32 0.19
C ILE A 87 -4.99 -8.44 0.83
N ILE A 88 -4.33 -7.30 1.02
CA ILE A 88 -3.02 -7.28 1.67
C ILE A 88 -3.20 -7.50 3.16
N THR A 89 -2.50 -8.49 3.71
CA THR A 89 -2.58 -8.82 5.13
C THR A 89 -1.29 -8.46 5.88
N HIS A 90 -0.16 -8.59 5.24
CA HIS A 90 1.14 -8.33 5.85
C HIS A 90 2.11 -7.73 4.84
N ILE A 91 3.04 -6.91 5.34
CA ILE A 91 4.20 -6.44 4.58
C ILE A 91 5.42 -6.75 5.42
N ASN A 92 6.34 -7.57 4.89
CA ASN A 92 7.55 -8.02 5.60
C ASN A 92 7.23 -8.52 7.02
N GLN A 93 6.21 -9.38 7.13
CA GLN A 93 5.75 -9.98 8.38
C GLN A 93 5.03 -9.02 9.35
N THR A 94 4.92 -7.76 9.00
CA THR A 94 4.16 -6.80 9.80
C THR A 94 2.72 -6.78 9.33
N LYS A 95 1.79 -6.98 10.26
CA LYS A 95 0.35 -6.98 9.94
C LYS A 95 -0.09 -5.59 9.49
N VAL A 96 -0.86 -5.54 8.42
CA VAL A 96 -1.37 -4.30 7.84
C VAL A 96 -2.89 -4.36 7.81
N THR A 97 -3.55 -3.48 8.56
CA THR A 97 -5.01 -3.46 8.66
C THR A 97 -5.61 -2.08 8.44
N THR A 98 -4.80 -1.02 8.50
CA THR A 98 -5.26 0.36 8.35
C THR A 98 -4.47 1.07 7.26
N MET A 99 -4.98 2.24 6.86
CA MET A 99 -4.25 3.09 5.91
C MET A 99 -2.93 3.56 6.50
N GLU A 100 -2.90 3.82 7.80
CA GLU A 100 -1.66 4.23 8.47
C GLU A 100 -0.63 3.11 8.46
N ASP A 101 -1.05 1.87 8.73
CA ASP A 101 -0.16 0.72 8.68
C ASP A 101 0.46 0.58 7.29
N LEU A 102 -0.38 0.68 6.27
CA LEU A 102 0.07 0.57 4.87
C LEU A 102 1.07 1.68 4.53
N ALA A 103 0.70 2.93 4.84
CA ALA A 103 1.55 4.08 4.55
C ALA A 103 2.90 3.97 5.26
N GLN A 104 2.90 3.57 6.52
CA GLN A 104 4.13 3.43 7.28
C GLN A 104 5.06 2.39 6.66
N GLN A 105 4.53 1.27 6.23
CA GLN A 105 5.36 0.22 5.63
C GLN A 105 5.93 0.62 4.27
N ILE A 106 5.24 1.46 3.53
CA ILE A 106 5.70 1.89 2.21
C ILE A 106 6.59 3.14 2.31
N GLU A 107 6.16 4.15 3.06
CA GLU A 107 6.84 5.45 3.08
C GLU A 107 8.18 5.43 3.81
N THR A 108 8.42 4.44 4.66
CA THR A 108 9.71 4.28 5.35
C THR A 108 10.76 3.58 4.48
N ARG A 109 10.39 3.16 3.28
CA ARG A 109 11.29 2.48 2.35
C ARG A 109 11.90 3.47 1.37
N ARG A 110 12.83 2.97 0.55
CA ARG A 110 13.47 3.73 -0.52
C ARG A 110 13.11 3.13 -1.87
N SER A 111 13.23 3.92 -2.92
CA SER A 111 13.12 3.41 -4.27
C SER A 111 14.14 2.29 -4.49
N GLY A 112 13.69 1.19 -5.06
CA GLY A 112 14.52 0.00 -5.27
C GLY A 112 14.44 -1.01 -4.15
N ASP A 113 13.89 -0.65 -2.99
CA ASP A 113 13.69 -1.63 -1.91
C ASP A 113 12.68 -2.68 -2.36
N VAL A 114 12.94 -3.94 -2.00
CA VAL A 114 12.03 -5.04 -2.28
C VAL A 114 11.33 -5.41 -0.98
N ILE A 115 10.01 -5.41 -1.02
CA ILE A 115 9.19 -5.83 0.12
C ILE A 115 8.47 -7.12 -0.23
N ASN A 116 8.14 -7.89 0.79
CA ASN A 116 7.35 -9.11 0.63
C ASN A 116 5.94 -8.83 1.09
N ILE A 117 4.98 -8.88 0.18
CA ILE A 117 3.58 -8.64 0.49
C ILE A 117 2.87 -9.97 0.58
N LYS A 118 2.28 -10.23 1.75
CA LYS A 118 1.41 -11.38 1.95
C LYS A 118 -0.01 -10.91 1.69
N LEU A 119 -0.73 -11.64 0.85
CA LEU A 119 -2.07 -11.26 0.45
C LEU A 119 -2.97 -12.50 0.30
N ILE A 120 -4.26 -12.25 0.20
CA ILE A 120 -5.25 -13.29 -0.05
C ILE A 120 -5.83 -13.05 -1.44
N ARG A 121 -5.75 -14.07 -2.29
CA ARG A 121 -6.30 -14.08 -3.64
C ARG A 121 -7.08 -15.36 -3.84
N ASN A 122 -8.37 -15.24 -4.20
CA ASN A 122 -9.26 -16.40 -4.38
C ASN A 122 -9.23 -17.33 -3.16
N GLU A 123 -9.33 -16.71 -1.97
CA GLU A 123 -9.35 -17.42 -0.68
C GLU A 123 -8.04 -18.14 -0.35
N ARG A 124 -6.97 -17.89 -1.11
CA ARG A 124 -5.66 -18.49 -0.87
C ARG A 124 -4.66 -17.44 -0.47
N GLU A 125 -3.77 -17.80 0.44
CA GLU A 125 -2.70 -16.94 0.89
C GLU A 125 -1.52 -17.02 -0.08
N LEU A 126 -1.04 -15.86 -0.52
CA LEU A 126 0.10 -15.74 -1.42
C LEU A 126 1.10 -14.75 -0.86
N SER A 127 2.37 -14.96 -1.22
CA SER A 127 3.43 -13.98 -0.94
C SER A 127 4.03 -13.53 -2.25
N ILE A 128 4.08 -12.22 -2.47
CA ILE A 128 4.61 -11.64 -3.70
C ILE A 128 5.68 -10.62 -3.33
N LYS A 129 6.82 -10.70 -3.99
CA LYS A 129 7.89 -9.71 -3.83
C LYS A 129 7.60 -8.53 -4.72
N VAL A 130 7.66 -7.34 -4.15
CA VAL A 130 7.38 -6.09 -4.85
C VAL A 130 8.57 -5.16 -4.73
N GLU A 131 9.13 -4.76 -5.86
CA GLU A 131 10.14 -3.71 -5.88
C GLU A 131 9.43 -2.37 -5.92
N LEU A 132 9.80 -1.47 -5.01
CA LEU A 132 9.16 -0.17 -4.90
C LEU A 132 9.81 0.82 -5.84
N PHE A 133 8.97 1.48 -6.64
CA PHE A 133 9.39 2.54 -7.55
C PHE A 133 8.92 3.89 -7.03
N LEU A 134 9.52 4.94 -7.53
CA LEU A 134 9.13 6.30 -7.16
C LEU A 134 7.78 6.66 -7.74
N ARG A 135 7.02 7.43 -6.96
CA ARG A 135 5.78 8.00 -7.47
C ARG A 135 6.12 8.98 -8.59
N PRO A 136 5.45 8.90 -9.74
CA PRO A 136 5.71 9.86 -10.82
C PRO A 136 5.50 11.29 -10.34
N ARG A 137 6.42 12.14 -10.70
CA ARG A 137 6.32 13.57 -10.42
C ARG A 137 5.42 14.20 -11.47
N SER A 138 4.30 14.71 -11.05
CA SER A 138 3.35 15.33 -11.97
C SER A 138 3.41 16.83 -11.93
#